data_d68bf138b19d1fda611b19aae54b95bf
#
_entry.id   d68bf138b19d1fda611b19aae54b95bf
#
_cell.length_a   1.000
_cell.length_b   1.000
_cell.length_c   1.000
_cell.angle_alpha   90.00
_cell.angle_beta   90.00
_cell.angle_gamma   90.00
#
_symmetry.space_group_name_H-M   'P 1'
#
loop_
_entity.id
_entity.type
_entity.pdbx_description
1 polymer ?
#
loop_
_entity_poly.entity_id
_entity_poly.type
_entity_poly.pdbx_seq_one_letter_code
_entity_poly.pdbx_strand_id
1 'polypeptide(L)'
;MLLALSVLIFILLRLTPGDPIDAYIDPNVAISQEEMAALRARLGLDRPLPVQYFAWLSQAVQGNLGYSIQRFDQTVAGLIAQRMGPTLLLMAAGISIAVVVGITAGVIGAIRRNTLPDVSLSVLALVGISSPAFLTALLGLYVFSVRLHWTPSGGMLTPATPF
;
A
#
# COMPACT_ATOMS: atom_id res chain seq x y z
N MET A 1 17.79 2.56 -10.74
CA MET A 1 16.78 3.41 -10.07
C MET A 1 16.41 2.92 -8.67
N LEU A 2 16.04 1.65 -8.46
CA LEU A 2 15.62 1.13 -7.13
C LEU A 2 16.71 1.31 -6.05
N LEU A 3 17.96 1.02 -6.35
CA LEU A 3 19.07 1.21 -5.40
C LEU A 3 19.26 2.69 -5.01
N ALA A 4 19.19 3.60 -5.99
CA ALA A 4 19.30 5.02 -5.69
C ALA A 4 18.15 5.51 -4.82
N LEU A 5 16.94 5.04 -5.08
CA LEU A 5 15.75 5.34 -4.28
C LEU A 5 15.88 4.77 -2.86
N SER A 6 16.39 3.54 -2.70
CA SER A 6 16.58 2.94 -1.37
C SER A 6 17.61 3.68 -0.52
N VAL A 7 18.72 4.15 -1.14
CA VAL A 7 19.69 5.03 -0.47
C VAL A 7 19.05 6.34 -0.03
N LEU A 8 18.29 6.97 -0.93
CA LEU A 8 17.62 8.22 -0.64
C LEU A 8 16.64 8.07 0.54
N ILE A 9 15.78 7.04 0.49
CA ILE A 9 14.81 6.76 1.56
C ILE A 9 15.54 6.46 2.88
N PHE A 10 16.61 5.66 2.85
CA PHE A 10 17.42 5.36 4.04
C PHE A 10 17.98 6.64 4.68
N ILE A 11 18.54 7.55 3.87
CA ILE A 11 19.07 8.83 4.36
C ILE A 11 17.95 9.69 4.93
N LEU A 12 16.81 9.82 4.22
CA LEU A 12 15.67 10.61 4.68
C LEU A 12 15.13 10.11 6.02
N LEU A 13 15.02 8.79 6.20
CA LEU A 13 14.61 8.20 7.48
C LEU A 13 15.59 8.51 8.62
N ARG A 14 16.89 8.63 8.33
CA ARG A 14 17.91 8.99 9.31
C ARG A 14 17.97 10.48 9.63
N LEU A 15 17.47 11.32 8.72
CA LEU A 15 17.34 12.77 8.93
C LEU A 15 16.05 13.15 9.66
N THR A 16 15.10 12.22 9.76
CA THR A 16 13.85 12.45 10.51
C THR A 16 14.18 12.62 12.00
N PRO A 17 13.71 13.70 12.65
CA PRO A 17 13.93 13.90 14.07
C PRO A 17 13.26 12.79 14.89
N GLY A 18 14.00 12.21 15.83
CA GLY A 18 13.61 11.08 16.68
C GLY A 18 14.70 10.00 16.70
N ASP A 19 14.90 9.37 17.83
CA ASP A 19 15.83 8.25 17.93
C ASP A 19 15.11 6.98 17.41
N PRO A 20 15.69 6.24 16.44
CA PRO A 20 15.12 4.96 16.02
C PRO A 20 14.86 3.98 17.16
N ILE A 21 15.54 4.14 18.27
CA ILE A 21 15.35 3.32 19.47
C ILE A 21 14.02 3.63 20.17
N ASP A 22 13.55 4.87 20.10
CA ASP A 22 12.28 5.27 20.74
C ASP A 22 11.11 4.42 20.23
N ALA A 23 11.24 3.92 19.01
CA ALA A 23 10.28 3.00 18.42
C ALA A 23 10.28 1.59 19.03
N TYR A 24 11.33 1.20 19.75
CA TYR A 24 11.49 -0.12 20.38
C TYR A 24 11.29 -0.08 21.88
N ILE A 25 11.05 1.10 22.45
CA ILE A 25 10.90 1.31 23.88
C ILE A 25 9.43 1.57 24.20
N ASP A 26 8.88 0.87 25.16
CA ASP A 26 7.58 1.21 25.72
C ASP A 26 7.69 2.55 26.45
N PRO A 27 6.90 3.58 26.10
CA PRO A 27 6.95 4.90 26.76
C PRO A 27 6.73 4.86 28.26
N ASN A 28 6.16 3.77 28.78
CA ASN A 28 5.87 3.60 30.20
C ASN A 28 7.01 2.88 30.97
N VAL A 29 8.06 2.44 30.28
CA VAL A 29 9.18 1.74 30.87
C VAL A 29 10.40 2.67 30.92
N ALA A 30 10.86 3.02 32.10
CA ALA A 30 12.10 3.76 32.27
C ALA A 30 13.30 2.83 31.98
N ILE A 31 14.00 3.08 30.89
CA ILE A 31 15.19 2.34 30.48
C ILE A 31 16.44 3.14 30.92
N SER A 32 17.41 2.46 31.47
CA SER A 32 18.68 3.08 31.89
C SER A 32 19.53 3.49 30.66
N GLN A 33 20.42 4.46 30.85
CA GLN A 33 21.35 4.89 29.77
C GLN A 33 22.25 3.74 29.29
N GLU A 34 22.59 2.81 30.16
CA GLU A 34 23.41 1.63 29.84
C GLU A 34 22.60 0.65 28.95
N GLU A 35 21.36 0.40 29.27
CA GLU A 35 20.46 -0.44 28.46
C GLU A 35 20.19 0.17 27.09
N MET A 36 20.02 1.50 27.02
CA MET A 36 19.91 2.25 25.75
C MET A 36 21.16 2.08 24.88
N ALA A 37 22.35 2.23 25.48
CA ALA A 37 23.61 2.04 24.76
C ALA A 37 23.78 0.60 24.27
N ALA A 38 23.44 -0.38 25.10
CA ALA A 38 23.49 -1.79 24.74
C ALA A 38 22.50 -2.11 23.60
N LEU A 39 21.31 -1.52 23.60
CA LEU A 39 20.31 -1.69 22.54
C LEU A 39 20.80 -1.07 21.21
N ARG A 40 21.42 0.12 21.25
CA ARG A 40 22.05 0.76 20.08
C ARG A 40 23.11 -0.14 19.46
N ALA A 41 24.00 -0.68 20.28
CA ALA A 41 25.06 -1.58 19.81
C ALA A 41 24.48 -2.87 19.20
N ARG A 42 23.45 -3.47 19.83
CA ARG A 42 22.76 -4.67 19.32
C ARG A 42 22.08 -4.43 17.99
N LEU A 43 21.45 -3.26 17.78
CA LEU A 43 20.81 -2.87 16.54
C LEU A 43 21.80 -2.32 15.50
N GLY A 44 23.08 -2.19 15.87
CA GLY A 44 24.14 -1.67 15.00
C GLY A 44 23.96 -0.19 14.63
N LEU A 45 23.22 0.57 15.46
CA LEU A 45 22.93 1.99 15.24
C LEU A 45 24.13 2.89 15.59
N ASP A 46 25.11 2.36 16.26
CA ASP A 46 26.40 2.98 16.60
C ASP A 46 27.41 2.99 15.45
N ARG A 47 27.12 2.21 14.40
CA ARG A 47 28.01 2.09 13.23
C ARG A 47 27.86 3.26 12.26
N PRO A 48 28.87 3.54 11.40
CA PRO A 48 28.75 4.54 10.33
C PRO A 48 27.56 4.24 9.41
N LEU A 49 26.85 5.27 8.94
CA LEU A 49 25.66 5.14 8.09
C LEU A 49 25.84 4.22 6.87
N PRO A 50 26.96 4.25 6.13
CA PRO A 50 27.18 3.31 5.03
C PRO A 50 27.13 1.85 5.49
N VAL A 51 27.75 1.54 6.64
CA VAL A 51 27.78 0.17 7.19
C VAL A 51 26.37 -0.28 7.58
N GLN A 52 25.59 0.60 8.18
CA GLN A 52 24.19 0.33 8.51
C GLN A 52 23.36 0.06 7.25
N TYR A 53 23.54 0.85 6.19
CA TYR A 53 22.84 0.67 4.93
C TYR A 53 23.17 -0.68 4.29
N PHE A 54 24.45 -1.04 4.17
CA PHE A 54 24.86 -2.31 3.57
C PHE A 54 24.40 -3.51 4.42
N ALA A 55 24.43 -3.41 5.75
CA ALA A 55 23.90 -4.44 6.63
C ALA A 55 22.40 -4.63 6.42
N TRP A 56 21.62 -3.55 6.36
CA TRP A 56 20.20 -3.60 6.04
C TRP A 56 19.95 -4.16 4.64
N LEU A 57 20.68 -3.71 3.64
CA LEU A 57 20.50 -4.16 2.25
C LEU A 57 20.78 -5.66 2.12
N SER A 58 21.81 -6.17 2.78
CA SER A 58 22.15 -7.60 2.76
C SER A 58 21.04 -8.47 3.36
N GLN A 59 20.39 -8.00 4.43
CA GLN A 59 19.23 -8.68 5.02
C GLN A 59 18.00 -8.58 4.12
N ALA A 60 17.75 -7.40 3.55
CA ALA A 60 16.61 -7.18 2.65
C ALA A 60 16.67 -8.09 1.42
N VAL A 61 17.86 -8.27 0.81
CA VAL A 61 18.05 -9.19 -0.33
C VAL A 61 17.78 -10.65 0.06
N GLN A 62 18.02 -11.03 1.31
CA GLN A 62 17.71 -12.36 1.85
C GLN A 62 16.22 -12.51 2.26
N GLY A 63 15.39 -11.49 2.04
CA GLY A 63 13.97 -11.48 2.41
C GLY A 63 13.70 -11.09 3.87
N ASN A 64 14.75 -10.78 4.64
CA ASN A 64 14.59 -10.29 6.01
C ASN A 64 14.44 -8.78 6.00
N LEU A 65 13.20 -8.30 6.05
CA LEU A 65 12.84 -6.87 6.10
C LEU A 65 12.72 -6.34 7.55
N GLY A 66 13.04 -7.16 8.54
CA GLY A 66 12.92 -6.83 9.96
C GLY A 66 11.48 -6.88 10.48
N TYR A 67 11.30 -6.31 11.66
CA TYR A 67 10.02 -6.23 12.35
C TYR A 67 9.35 -4.88 12.13
N SER A 68 8.03 -4.85 12.19
CA SER A 68 7.25 -3.62 12.07
C SER A 68 7.36 -2.79 13.34
N ILE A 69 7.66 -1.49 13.18
CA ILE A 69 7.68 -0.52 14.29
C ILE A 69 6.29 -0.35 14.93
N GLN A 70 5.22 -0.48 14.14
CA GLN A 70 3.84 -0.33 14.64
C GLN A 70 3.25 -1.63 15.23
N ARG A 71 3.82 -2.77 14.86
CA ARG A 71 3.38 -4.10 15.30
C ARG A 71 4.60 -4.96 15.58
N PHE A 72 5.14 -4.81 16.77
CA PHE A 72 6.39 -5.46 17.19
C PHE A 72 6.37 -7.00 17.14
N ASP A 73 5.20 -7.59 17.13
CA ASP A 73 4.96 -9.03 17.01
C ASP A 73 4.99 -9.55 15.57
N GLN A 74 5.01 -8.65 14.56
CA GLN A 74 4.89 -9.03 13.15
C GLN A 74 6.09 -8.60 12.31
N THR A 75 6.57 -9.50 11.46
CA THR A 75 7.60 -9.18 10.48
C THR A 75 7.02 -8.34 9.33
N VAL A 76 7.81 -7.42 8.80
CA VAL A 76 7.42 -6.61 7.63
C VAL A 76 7.07 -7.50 6.44
N ALA A 77 7.86 -8.56 6.19
CA ALA A 77 7.58 -9.53 5.14
C ALA A 77 6.22 -10.23 5.32
N GLY A 78 5.88 -10.60 6.56
CA GLY A 78 4.57 -11.19 6.89
C GLY A 78 3.41 -10.24 6.63
N LEU A 79 3.55 -8.97 7.02
CA LEU A 79 2.55 -7.93 6.77
C LEU A 79 2.33 -7.69 5.26
N ILE A 80 3.41 -7.67 4.49
CA ILE A 80 3.33 -7.54 3.02
C ILE A 80 2.60 -8.76 2.44
N ALA A 81 3.00 -9.98 2.82
CA ALA A 81 2.39 -11.21 2.31
C ALA A 81 0.87 -11.27 2.60
N GLN A 82 0.45 -10.87 3.80
CA GLN A 82 -0.97 -10.79 4.17
C GLN A 82 -1.77 -9.82 3.29
N ARG A 83 -1.15 -8.72 2.85
CA ARG A 83 -1.82 -7.69 2.03
C ARG A 83 -1.74 -7.99 0.54
N MET A 84 -0.76 -8.76 0.09
CA MET A 84 -0.58 -9.07 -1.34
C MET A 84 -1.76 -9.84 -1.94
N GLY A 85 -2.27 -10.86 -1.26
CA GLY A 85 -3.39 -11.66 -1.75
C GLY A 85 -4.62 -10.80 -2.09
N PRO A 86 -5.18 -10.08 -1.11
CA PRO A 86 -6.28 -9.13 -1.34
C PRO A 86 -6.00 -8.11 -2.44
N THR A 87 -4.81 -7.53 -2.46
CA THR A 87 -4.43 -6.52 -3.46
C THR A 87 -4.40 -7.10 -4.87
N LEU A 88 -3.78 -8.27 -5.05
CA LEU A 88 -3.71 -8.94 -6.35
C LEU A 88 -5.10 -9.36 -6.85
N LEU A 89 -5.96 -9.84 -5.95
CA LEU A 89 -7.33 -10.19 -6.29
C LEU A 89 -8.13 -8.98 -6.78
N LEU A 90 -8.05 -7.86 -6.07
CA LEU A 90 -8.72 -6.60 -6.46
C LEU A 90 -8.16 -6.06 -7.78
N MET A 91 -6.85 -6.09 -7.98
CA MET A 91 -6.22 -5.66 -9.23
C MET A 91 -6.65 -6.55 -10.40
N ALA A 92 -6.61 -7.87 -10.21
CA ALA A 92 -7.02 -8.82 -11.26
C ALA A 92 -8.49 -8.64 -11.64
N ALA A 93 -9.39 -8.49 -10.66
CA ALA A 93 -10.80 -8.22 -10.89
C ALA A 93 -11.01 -6.88 -11.63
N GLY A 94 -10.37 -5.81 -11.15
CA GLY A 94 -10.46 -4.49 -11.78
C GLY A 94 -9.95 -4.47 -13.22
N ILE A 95 -8.78 -5.06 -13.47
CA ILE A 95 -8.20 -5.17 -14.81
C ILE A 95 -9.11 -6.01 -15.71
N SER A 96 -9.63 -7.14 -15.23
CA SER A 96 -10.53 -7.99 -16.03
C SER A 96 -11.79 -7.24 -16.45
N ILE A 97 -12.42 -6.51 -15.55
CA ILE A 97 -13.59 -5.69 -15.85
C ILE A 97 -13.21 -4.59 -16.84
N ALA A 98 -12.10 -3.89 -16.63
CA ALA A 98 -11.66 -2.82 -17.51
C ALA A 98 -11.38 -3.33 -18.95
N VAL A 99 -10.75 -4.48 -19.08
CA VAL A 99 -10.47 -5.12 -20.39
C VAL A 99 -11.77 -5.51 -21.08
N VAL A 100 -12.68 -6.19 -20.38
CA VAL A 100 -13.97 -6.62 -20.97
C VAL A 100 -14.79 -5.42 -21.41
N VAL A 101 -14.97 -4.44 -20.53
CA VAL A 101 -15.75 -3.23 -20.83
C VAL A 101 -15.08 -2.41 -21.92
N GLY A 102 -13.76 -2.19 -21.83
CA GLY A 102 -13.00 -1.40 -22.79
C GLY A 102 -12.99 -1.99 -24.20
N ILE A 103 -12.73 -3.30 -24.32
CA ILE A 103 -12.76 -3.98 -25.62
C ILE A 103 -14.18 -3.95 -26.19
N THR A 104 -15.20 -4.27 -25.40
CA THR A 104 -16.59 -4.27 -25.85
C THR A 104 -17.02 -2.89 -26.32
N ALA A 105 -16.75 -1.85 -25.54
CA ALA A 105 -17.05 -0.47 -25.92
C ALA A 105 -16.28 -0.04 -27.16
N GLY A 106 -14.99 -0.38 -27.28
CA GLY A 106 -14.16 -0.07 -28.43
C GLY A 106 -14.65 -0.74 -29.72
N VAL A 107 -15.03 -2.02 -29.63
CA VAL A 107 -15.59 -2.77 -30.77
C VAL A 107 -16.92 -2.16 -31.23
N ILE A 108 -17.83 -1.87 -30.28
CA ILE A 108 -19.13 -1.24 -30.61
C ILE A 108 -18.92 0.13 -31.27
N GLY A 109 -18.04 0.96 -30.73
CA GLY A 109 -17.68 2.26 -31.28
C GLY A 109 -17.11 2.15 -32.70
N ALA A 110 -16.20 1.19 -32.93
CA ALA A 110 -15.61 0.96 -34.26
C ALA A 110 -16.62 0.51 -35.29
N ILE A 111 -17.51 -0.44 -34.95
CA ILE A 111 -18.54 -0.97 -35.86
C ILE A 111 -19.62 0.08 -36.13
N ARG A 112 -19.99 0.89 -35.14
CA ARG A 112 -21.04 1.91 -35.25
C ARG A 112 -20.48 3.33 -35.29
N ARG A 113 -19.40 3.51 -36.03
CA ARG A 113 -18.68 4.79 -36.15
C ARG A 113 -19.62 5.93 -36.56
N ASN A 114 -19.46 7.10 -35.92
CA ASN A 114 -20.26 8.30 -36.13
C ASN A 114 -21.78 8.14 -35.87
N THR A 115 -22.18 7.15 -35.11
CA THR A 115 -23.55 6.98 -34.64
C THR A 115 -23.71 7.34 -33.17
N LEU A 116 -24.96 7.44 -32.68
CA LEU A 116 -25.24 7.76 -31.28
C LEU A 116 -24.50 6.84 -30.27
N PRO A 117 -24.43 5.51 -30.44
CA PRO A 117 -23.63 4.65 -29.56
C PRO A 117 -22.16 5.02 -29.51
N ASP A 118 -21.52 5.32 -30.61
CA ASP A 118 -20.11 5.72 -30.67
C ASP A 118 -19.87 7.04 -29.94
N VAL A 119 -20.69 8.05 -30.21
CA VAL A 119 -20.59 9.35 -29.52
C VAL A 119 -20.85 9.21 -28.04
N SER A 120 -21.85 8.45 -27.61
CA SER A 120 -22.16 8.26 -26.18
C SER A 120 -21.06 7.53 -25.43
N LEU A 121 -20.46 6.47 -26.02
CA LEU A 121 -19.34 5.76 -25.43
C LEU A 121 -18.10 6.65 -25.30
N SER A 122 -17.84 7.48 -26.32
CA SER A 122 -16.73 8.44 -26.30
C SER A 122 -16.92 9.51 -25.21
N VAL A 123 -18.13 10.05 -25.09
CA VAL A 123 -18.46 11.02 -24.01
C VAL A 123 -18.33 10.38 -22.65
N LEU A 124 -18.84 9.15 -22.45
CA LEU A 124 -18.71 8.43 -21.18
C LEU A 124 -17.24 8.17 -20.82
N ALA A 125 -16.42 7.78 -21.80
CA ALA A 125 -14.98 7.59 -21.60
C ALA A 125 -14.29 8.90 -21.20
N LEU A 126 -14.64 10.01 -21.87
CA LEU A 126 -14.09 11.34 -21.56
C LEU A 126 -14.48 11.78 -20.13
N VAL A 127 -15.75 11.61 -19.76
CA VAL A 127 -16.24 11.91 -18.40
C VAL A 127 -15.51 11.04 -17.38
N GLY A 128 -15.31 9.75 -17.66
CA GLY A 128 -14.58 8.83 -16.78
C GLY A 128 -13.12 9.26 -16.56
N ILE A 129 -12.41 9.63 -17.62
CA ILE A 129 -11.00 10.09 -17.54
C ILE A 129 -10.90 11.45 -16.82
N SER A 130 -11.86 12.34 -17.05
CA SER A 130 -11.89 13.68 -16.44
C SER A 130 -12.31 13.66 -14.98
N SER A 131 -12.96 12.60 -14.53
CA SER A 131 -13.42 12.47 -13.14
C SER A 131 -12.27 12.12 -12.19
N PRO A 132 -12.09 12.84 -11.08
CA PRO A 132 -11.11 12.48 -10.07
C PRO A 132 -11.37 11.06 -9.53
N ALA A 133 -10.34 10.21 -9.52
CA ALA A 133 -10.47 8.79 -9.13
C ALA A 133 -11.09 8.59 -7.73
N PHE A 134 -10.78 9.48 -6.77
CA PHE A 134 -11.35 9.41 -5.43
C PHE A 134 -12.87 9.65 -5.44
N LEU A 135 -13.38 10.56 -6.28
CA LEU A 135 -14.81 10.84 -6.39
C LEU A 135 -15.55 9.62 -6.95
N THR A 136 -15.02 9.02 -8.02
CA THR A 136 -15.57 7.80 -8.61
C THR A 136 -15.59 6.65 -7.60
N ALA A 137 -14.49 6.50 -6.82
CA ALA A 137 -14.42 5.50 -5.76
C ALA A 137 -15.44 5.73 -4.65
N LEU A 138 -15.63 6.98 -4.18
CA LEU A 138 -16.63 7.33 -3.16
C LEU A 138 -18.06 7.10 -3.65
N LEU A 139 -18.35 7.47 -4.89
CA LEU A 139 -19.66 7.20 -5.50
C LEU A 139 -19.93 5.71 -5.64
N GLY A 140 -18.92 4.94 -6.08
CA GLY A 140 -19.00 3.49 -6.13
C GLY A 140 -19.27 2.87 -4.75
N LEU A 141 -18.52 3.29 -3.74
CA LEU A 141 -18.70 2.84 -2.36
C LEU A 141 -20.12 3.20 -1.85
N TYR A 142 -20.59 4.41 -2.09
CA TYR A 142 -21.94 4.85 -1.70
C TYR A 142 -23.03 3.98 -2.36
N VAL A 143 -22.93 3.75 -3.66
CA VAL A 143 -23.93 2.97 -4.40
C VAL A 143 -23.88 1.50 -3.97
N PHE A 144 -22.73 0.85 -4.05
CA PHE A 144 -22.60 -0.60 -3.86
C PHE A 144 -22.62 -1.02 -2.39
N SER A 145 -22.07 -0.21 -1.50
CA SER A 145 -22.02 -0.55 -0.08
C SER A 145 -23.20 0.02 0.70
N VAL A 146 -23.51 1.32 0.54
CA VAL A 146 -24.52 1.98 1.38
C VAL A 146 -25.94 1.78 0.82
N ARG A 147 -26.11 1.89 -0.51
CA ARG A 147 -27.46 1.77 -1.11
C ARG A 147 -27.85 0.34 -1.42
N LEU A 148 -26.96 -0.42 -2.06
CA LEU A 148 -27.25 -1.78 -2.52
C LEU A 148 -26.85 -2.85 -1.50
N HIS A 149 -26.01 -2.55 -0.53
CA HIS A 149 -25.48 -3.49 0.48
C HIS A 149 -24.80 -4.73 -0.13
N TRP A 150 -24.23 -4.58 -1.34
CA TRP A 150 -23.56 -5.68 -2.05
C TRP A 150 -22.14 -5.91 -1.59
N THR A 151 -21.49 -4.86 -1.09
CA THR A 151 -20.11 -4.90 -0.64
C THR A 151 -19.96 -4.28 0.74
N PRO A 152 -18.98 -4.71 1.56
CA PRO A 152 -18.71 -4.01 2.82
C PRO A 152 -18.16 -2.60 2.56
N SER A 153 -18.37 -1.69 3.49
CA SER A 153 -17.86 -0.31 3.43
C SER A 153 -16.36 -0.21 3.65
N GLY A 154 -15.72 -1.26 4.14
CA GLY A 154 -14.28 -1.35 4.33
C GLY A 154 -13.83 -2.78 4.55
N GLY A 155 -12.59 -3.11 4.14
CA GLY A 155 -12.08 -4.47 4.19
C GLY A 155 -12.68 -5.38 3.11
N MET A 156 -12.40 -6.67 3.21
CA MET A 156 -12.91 -7.68 2.26
C MET A 156 -14.09 -8.48 2.81
N LEU A 157 -14.30 -8.43 4.11
CA LEU A 157 -15.36 -9.16 4.79
C LEU A 157 -16.15 -8.17 5.64
N THR A 158 -17.46 -8.33 5.66
CA THR A 158 -18.29 -7.66 6.65
C THR A 158 -17.93 -8.22 8.01
N PRO A 159 -17.50 -7.40 9.00
CA PRO A 159 -17.34 -7.91 10.34
C PRO A 159 -18.67 -8.54 10.75
N ALA A 160 -18.67 -9.81 11.15
CA ALA A 160 -19.83 -10.40 11.78
C ALA A 160 -20.08 -9.57 13.03
N THR A 161 -21.13 -8.73 13.01
CA THR A 161 -21.62 -8.08 14.21
C THR A 161 -22.22 -9.17 15.06
N PRO A 162 -21.64 -9.51 16.21
CA PRO A 162 -22.38 -10.30 17.19
C PRO A 162 -23.54 -9.41 17.66
N PHE A 163 -24.74 -9.85 17.42
CA PHE A 163 -25.95 -9.29 18.02
C PHE A 163 -26.00 -9.64 19.51
#